data_a2157e9db08b897a3f305582eb00adce
#
_entry.id   a2157e9db08b897a3f305582eb00adce
#
_cell.length_a   1.000
_cell.length_b   1.000
_cell.length_c   1.000
_cell.angle_alpha   90.00
_cell.angle_beta   90.00
_cell.angle_gamma   90.00
#
_symmetry.space_group_name_H-M   'P 1'
#
loop_
_entity.id
_entity.type
_entity.pdbx_description
1 polymer ?
#
loop_
_entity_poly.entity_id
_entity_poly.type
_entity_poly.pdbx_seq_one_letter_code
_entity_poly.pdbx_strand_id
1 'polypeptide(L)'
;MDLIATIFTTIGGASGLIALVVSIFAKIDSKKSNEIAQRSEKRSTEANTLAVDSNRIAIDARDLAEEANTISLRTEQRDTESNLVSWSYSWPEPGTCQVTNTGRDEALHVVTSVAVDGEHMTGRWDSVPAGESVFLTLPELRNELARRRAEFRAEEHRYADASRGPYGFAGVPPMEFPLHADVIVSILWKTPLDKQQESVLKAPGTKLYF
;
A
#
# COMPACT_ATOMS: atom_id res chain seq x y z
N MET A 1 -63.36 95.24 -1.68
CA MET A 1 -62.05 94.60 -1.93
C MET A 1 -61.78 93.34 -1.09
N ASP A 2 -62.71 92.98 -0.18
CA ASP A 2 -62.39 91.90 0.79
C ASP A 2 -62.73 90.47 0.32
N LEU A 3 -63.50 90.30 -0.72
CA LEU A 3 -63.94 88.98 -1.20
C LEU A 3 -62.74 88.25 -1.93
N ILE A 4 -61.92 89.02 -2.67
CA ILE A 4 -60.76 88.50 -3.41
C ILE A 4 -59.63 88.04 -2.44
N ALA A 5 -59.42 88.82 -1.39
CA ALA A 5 -58.37 88.50 -0.35
C ALA A 5 -58.80 87.20 0.43
N THR A 6 -60.12 87.06 0.70
CA THR A 6 -60.63 85.87 1.41
C THR A 6 -60.52 84.59 0.53
N ILE A 7 -60.74 84.69 -0.77
CA ILE A 7 -60.57 83.54 -1.72
C ILE A 7 -59.14 83.18 -1.85
N PHE A 8 -58.20 84.11 -1.91
CA PHE A 8 -56.75 83.81 -2.01
C PHE A 8 -56.21 83.16 -0.73
N THR A 9 -56.69 83.62 0.44
CA THR A 9 -56.22 82.97 1.71
C THR A 9 -56.77 81.56 1.91
N THR A 10 -57.99 81.28 1.48
CA THR A 10 -58.57 79.92 1.56
C THR A 10 -57.97 78.98 0.55
N ILE A 11 -57.66 79.42 -0.64
CA ILE A 11 -57.00 78.62 -1.67
C ILE A 11 -55.51 78.38 -1.26
N GLY A 12 -54.85 79.41 -0.72
CA GLY A 12 -53.47 79.26 -0.23
C GLY A 12 -53.33 78.28 0.97
N GLY A 13 -54.30 78.33 1.89
CA GLY A 13 -54.34 77.41 3.02
C GLY A 13 -54.63 75.96 2.62
N ALA A 14 -55.51 75.72 1.68
CA ALA A 14 -55.82 74.37 1.17
C ALA A 14 -54.62 73.75 0.38
N SER A 15 -54.00 74.56 -0.42
CA SER A 15 -52.80 74.13 -1.16
C SER A 15 -51.62 73.78 -0.24
N GLY A 16 -51.49 74.54 0.86
CA GLY A 16 -50.42 74.25 1.87
C GLY A 16 -50.66 72.93 2.61
N LEU A 17 -51.92 72.61 2.94
CA LEU A 17 -52.24 71.36 3.60
C LEU A 17 -52.09 70.18 2.65
N ILE A 18 -52.38 70.27 1.40
CA ILE A 18 -52.16 69.22 0.38
C ILE A 18 -50.68 69.00 0.19
N ALA A 19 -49.88 70.06 0.08
CA ALA A 19 -48.41 69.96 -0.01
C ALA A 19 -47.80 69.29 1.19
N LEU A 20 -48.30 69.55 2.39
CA LEU A 20 -47.80 68.95 3.63
C LEU A 20 -48.16 67.47 3.68
N VAL A 21 -49.32 67.05 3.29
CA VAL A 21 -49.75 65.64 3.18
C VAL A 21 -48.92 64.91 2.17
N VAL A 22 -48.71 65.46 0.98
CA VAL A 22 -47.87 64.89 -0.05
C VAL A 22 -46.42 64.73 0.43
N SER A 23 -45.89 65.73 1.16
CA SER A 23 -44.54 65.65 1.72
C SER A 23 -44.38 64.56 2.80
N ILE A 24 -45.44 64.34 3.60
CA ILE A 24 -45.40 63.23 4.60
C ILE A 24 -45.48 61.88 3.88
N PHE A 25 -46.33 61.70 2.88
CA PHE A 25 -46.35 60.47 2.09
C PHE A 25 -45.02 60.21 1.35
N ALA A 26 -44.45 61.24 0.71
CA ALA A 26 -43.13 61.13 0.06
C ALA A 26 -42.03 60.75 1.04
N LYS A 27 -42.06 61.23 2.27
CA LYS A 27 -41.08 60.87 3.32
C LYS A 27 -41.28 59.44 3.81
N ILE A 28 -42.53 58.94 3.92
CA ILE A 28 -42.84 57.57 4.29
C ILE A 28 -42.37 56.60 3.18
N ASP A 29 -42.70 56.93 1.91
CA ASP A 29 -42.27 56.13 0.75
C ASP A 29 -40.76 56.11 0.58
N SER A 30 -40.08 57.24 0.81
CA SER A 30 -38.63 57.33 0.78
C SER A 30 -38.00 56.44 1.86
N LYS A 31 -38.59 56.42 3.09
CA LYS A 31 -38.11 55.57 4.19
C LYS A 31 -38.26 54.08 3.87
N LYS A 32 -39.46 53.68 3.32
CA LYS A 32 -39.69 52.30 2.90
C LYS A 32 -38.77 51.89 1.74
N SER A 33 -38.57 52.77 0.76
CA SER A 33 -37.67 52.52 -0.36
C SER A 33 -36.21 52.29 0.13
N ASN A 34 -35.74 53.10 1.07
CA ASN A 34 -34.42 52.92 1.69
C ASN A 34 -34.31 51.60 2.47
N GLU A 35 -35.37 51.22 3.22
CA GLU A 35 -35.34 49.93 3.91
C GLU A 35 -35.32 48.74 2.94
N ILE A 36 -36.05 48.81 1.81
CA ILE A 36 -36.05 47.81 0.75
C ILE A 36 -34.67 47.76 0.10
N ALA A 37 -34.06 48.90 -0.21
CA ALA A 37 -32.73 48.98 -0.78
C ALA A 37 -31.67 48.35 0.13
N GLN A 38 -31.68 48.66 1.43
CA GLN A 38 -30.78 48.07 2.40
C GLN A 38 -30.95 46.55 2.53
N ARG A 39 -32.22 46.06 2.55
CA ARG A 39 -32.49 44.62 2.58
C ARG A 39 -32.02 43.92 1.30
N SER A 40 -32.19 44.59 0.13
CA SER A 40 -31.72 44.07 -1.16
C SER A 40 -30.22 44.00 -1.21
N GLU A 41 -29.49 45.02 -0.73
CA GLU A 41 -28.05 45.07 -0.65
C GLU A 41 -27.53 43.95 0.26
N LYS A 42 -28.12 43.77 1.45
CA LYS A 42 -27.74 42.71 2.37
C LYS A 42 -27.95 41.32 1.74
N ARG A 43 -29.07 41.06 1.10
CA ARG A 43 -29.32 39.80 0.39
C ARG A 43 -28.34 39.57 -0.76
N SER A 44 -28.02 40.64 -1.51
CA SER A 44 -27.02 40.54 -2.57
C SER A 44 -25.63 40.18 -2.03
N THR A 45 -25.23 40.78 -0.90
CA THR A 45 -23.96 40.48 -0.24
C THR A 45 -23.94 39.02 0.27
N GLU A 46 -25.02 38.59 0.91
CA GLU A 46 -25.17 37.21 1.37
C GLU A 46 -25.12 36.20 0.19
N ALA A 47 -25.82 36.52 -0.91
CA ALA A 47 -25.80 35.68 -2.12
C ALA A 47 -24.40 35.62 -2.75
N ASN A 48 -23.65 36.73 -2.79
CA ASN A 48 -22.27 36.73 -3.28
C ASN A 48 -21.35 35.91 -2.39
N THR A 49 -21.49 36.00 -1.08
CA THR A 49 -20.68 35.18 -0.15
C THR A 49 -20.98 33.69 -0.35
N LEU A 50 -22.25 33.31 -0.43
CA LEU A 50 -22.63 31.93 -0.72
C LEU A 50 -22.11 31.43 -2.08
N ALA A 51 -22.09 32.28 -3.10
CA ALA A 51 -21.56 31.96 -4.42
C ALA A 51 -20.01 31.71 -4.35
N VAL A 52 -19.29 32.54 -3.60
CA VAL A 52 -17.84 32.37 -3.37
C VAL A 52 -17.56 31.08 -2.62
N ASP A 53 -18.31 30.80 -1.55
CA ASP A 53 -18.15 29.57 -0.77
C ASP A 53 -18.49 28.33 -1.60
N SER A 54 -19.57 28.39 -2.41
CA SER A 54 -19.94 27.31 -3.35
C SER A 54 -18.83 27.03 -4.38
N ASN A 55 -18.23 28.09 -4.95
CA ASN A 55 -17.12 27.95 -5.88
C ASN A 55 -15.91 27.33 -5.21
N ARG A 56 -15.60 27.69 -3.97
CA ARG A 56 -14.50 27.09 -3.22
C ARG A 56 -14.73 25.60 -2.97
N ILE A 57 -15.94 25.24 -2.52
CA ILE A 57 -16.31 23.83 -2.32
C ILE A 57 -16.24 23.06 -3.64
N ALA A 58 -16.63 23.64 -4.76
CA ALA A 58 -16.55 22.99 -6.07
C ALA A 58 -15.09 22.76 -6.51
N ILE A 59 -14.18 23.69 -6.21
CA ILE A 59 -12.75 23.52 -6.47
C ILE A 59 -12.19 22.41 -5.59
N ASP A 60 -12.43 22.45 -4.28
CA ASP A 60 -11.97 21.42 -3.34
C ASP A 60 -12.48 20.01 -3.72
N ALA A 61 -13.75 19.92 -4.13
CA ALA A 61 -14.34 18.67 -4.60
C ALA A 61 -13.70 18.14 -5.89
N ARG A 62 -13.35 19.04 -6.81
CA ARG A 62 -12.61 18.68 -8.04
C ARG A 62 -11.23 18.13 -7.72
N ASP A 63 -10.50 18.80 -6.85
CA ASP A 63 -9.14 18.40 -6.46
C ASP A 63 -9.15 17.02 -5.78
N LEU A 64 -10.13 16.79 -4.88
CA LEU A 64 -10.33 15.48 -4.26
C LEU A 64 -10.71 14.38 -5.26
N ALA A 65 -11.53 14.70 -6.27
CA ALA A 65 -11.90 13.75 -7.32
C ALA A 65 -10.70 13.41 -8.21
N GLU A 66 -9.83 14.36 -8.50
CA GLU A 66 -8.60 14.15 -9.28
C GLU A 66 -7.60 13.28 -8.50
N GLU A 67 -7.43 13.53 -7.19
CA GLU A 67 -6.64 12.69 -6.31
C GLU A 67 -7.19 11.25 -6.23
N ALA A 68 -8.50 11.09 -6.02
CA ALA A 68 -9.16 9.79 -5.97
C ALA A 68 -9.00 9.01 -7.29
N ASN A 69 -9.12 9.70 -8.43
CA ASN A 69 -8.91 9.08 -9.73
C ASN A 69 -7.45 8.63 -9.93
N THR A 70 -6.49 9.43 -9.48
CA THR A 70 -5.07 9.07 -9.53
C THR A 70 -4.77 7.83 -8.68
N ILE A 71 -5.34 7.75 -7.47
CA ILE A 71 -5.23 6.57 -6.60
C ILE A 71 -5.85 5.34 -7.26
N SER A 72 -7.05 5.49 -7.85
CA SER A 72 -7.74 4.39 -8.54
C SER A 72 -6.93 3.86 -9.71
N LEU A 73 -6.36 4.73 -10.54
CA LEU A 73 -5.50 4.34 -11.67
C LEU A 73 -4.25 3.59 -11.21
N ARG A 74 -3.60 4.06 -10.14
CA ARG A 74 -2.44 3.36 -9.56
C ARG A 74 -2.83 1.98 -9.02
N THR A 75 -3.98 1.88 -8.38
CA THR A 75 -4.49 0.59 -7.86
C THR A 75 -4.79 -0.37 -9.00
N GLU A 76 -5.46 0.09 -10.05
CA GLU A 76 -5.75 -0.71 -11.23
C GLU A 76 -4.45 -1.18 -11.93
N GLN A 77 -3.46 -0.30 -12.08
CA GLN A 77 -2.15 -0.66 -12.62
C GLN A 77 -1.46 -1.75 -11.79
N ARG A 78 -1.49 -1.63 -10.46
CA ARG A 78 -0.95 -2.65 -9.55
C ARG A 78 -1.70 -3.98 -9.63
N ASP A 79 -3.01 -3.95 -9.76
CA ASP A 79 -3.83 -5.17 -9.82
C ASP A 79 -3.69 -5.90 -11.14
N THR A 80 -3.47 -5.17 -12.24
CA THR A 80 -3.25 -5.73 -13.59
C THR A 80 -1.79 -6.03 -13.90
N GLU A 81 -0.85 -5.66 -13.00
CA GLU A 81 0.58 -5.93 -13.19
C GLU A 81 0.84 -7.43 -13.29
N SER A 82 1.28 -7.87 -14.45
CA SER A 82 1.77 -9.23 -14.66
C SER A 82 3.24 -9.31 -14.21
N ASN A 83 3.48 -9.81 -13.01
CA ASN A 83 4.83 -10.08 -12.53
C ASN A 83 5.11 -11.58 -12.64
N LEU A 84 6.03 -11.96 -13.51
CA LEU A 84 6.39 -13.34 -13.82
C LEU A 84 7.60 -13.80 -12.99
N VAL A 85 7.54 -13.57 -11.69
CA VAL A 85 8.49 -14.10 -10.72
C VAL A 85 8.06 -15.51 -10.30
N SER A 86 8.97 -16.45 -10.33
CA SER A 86 8.79 -17.83 -9.85
C SER A 86 10.01 -18.24 -9.05
N TRP A 87 9.83 -19.13 -8.10
CA TRP A 87 10.90 -19.52 -7.21
C TRP A 87 11.11 -21.03 -7.21
N SER A 88 12.38 -21.43 -7.12
CA SER A 88 12.80 -22.80 -6.82
C SER A 88 13.85 -22.76 -5.71
N TYR A 89 14.07 -23.91 -5.07
CA TYR A 89 15.17 -24.04 -4.12
C TYR A 89 15.93 -25.35 -4.34
N SER A 90 17.18 -25.36 -3.89
CA SER A 90 18.06 -26.54 -3.91
C SER A 90 19.06 -26.47 -2.75
N TRP A 91 19.78 -27.57 -2.54
CA TRP A 91 20.81 -27.70 -1.50
C TRP A 91 22.15 -28.01 -2.17
N PRO A 92 22.88 -26.98 -2.68
CA PRO A 92 24.15 -27.20 -3.36
C PRO A 92 25.26 -27.68 -2.42
N GLU A 93 25.15 -27.31 -1.14
CA GLU A 93 26.08 -27.69 -0.08
C GLU A 93 25.32 -28.11 1.18
N PRO A 94 25.88 -28.98 2.03
CA PRO A 94 25.27 -29.38 3.28
C PRO A 94 24.93 -28.17 4.16
N GLY A 95 23.63 -28.06 4.55
CA GLY A 95 23.12 -26.97 5.39
C GLY A 95 23.05 -25.60 4.71
N THR A 96 23.24 -25.50 3.39
CA THR A 96 23.08 -24.26 2.63
C THR A 96 21.94 -24.40 1.63
N CYS A 97 20.87 -23.64 1.84
CA CYS A 97 19.73 -23.53 0.93
C CYS A 97 20.00 -22.44 -0.11
N GLN A 98 19.94 -22.81 -1.37
CA GLN A 98 19.95 -21.89 -2.51
C GLN A 98 18.51 -21.66 -2.96
N VAL A 99 18.07 -20.42 -3.00
CA VAL A 99 16.74 -20.02 -3.52
C VAL A 99 16.96 -19.22 -4.79
N THR A 100 16.37 -19.68 -5.90
CA THR A 100 16.59 -19.13 -7.24
C THR A 100 15.30 -18.52 -7.78
N ASN A 101 15.39 -17.31 -8.30
CA ASN A 101 14.30 -16.72 -9.09
C ASN A 101 14.31 -17.36 -10.50
N THR A 102 13.42 -18.30 -10.73
CA THR A 102 13.25 -18.99 -12.04
C THR A 102 12.29 -18.28 -12.97
N GLY A 103 11.74 -17.15 -12.54
CA GLY A 103 10.85 -16.32 -13.34
C GLY A 103 11.56 -15.55 -14.45
N ARG A 104 10.84 -14.62 -15.06
CA ARG A 104 11.35 -13.75 -16.12
C ARG A 104 11.63 -12.33 -15.62
N ASP A 105 11.02 -11.96 -14.50
CA ASP A 105 11.08 -10.62 -13.94
C ASP A 105 11.94 -10.59 -12.67
N GLU A 106 12.50 -9.43 -12.39
CA GLU A 106 13.22 -9.14 -11.16
C GLU A 106 12.24 -9.07 -9.98
N ALA A 107 12.61 -9.64 -8.85
CA ALA A 107 11.91 -9.52 -7.59
C ALA A 107 12.59 -8.45 -6.73
N LEU A 108 11.83 -7.47 -6.22
CA LEU A 108 12.33 -6.38 -5.39
C LEU A 108 12.04 -6.62 -3.92
N HIS A 109 12.89 -6.08 -3.03
CA HIS A 109 12.73 -6.16 -1.57
C HIS A 109 12.43 -7.58 -1.08
N VAL A 110 13.26 -8.52 -1.52
CA VAL A 110 13.06 -9.95 -1.26
C VAL A 110 13.39 -10.28 0.18
N VAL A 111 12.48 -10.96 0.85
CA VAL A 111 12.67 -11.56 2.18
C VAL A 111 12.42 -13.04 2.05
N THR A 112 13.44 -13.86 2.29
CA THR A 112 13.33 -15.32 2.24
C THR A 112 13.55 -15.90 3.62
N SER A 113 12.66 -16.80 4.04
CA SER A 113 12.80 -17.58 5.27
C SER A 113 12.81 -19.06 4.92
N VAL A 114 13.81 -19.77 5.42
CA VAL A 114 13.94 -21.22 5.29
C VAL A 114 13.81 -21.84 6.68
N ALA A 115 12.91 -22.80 6.81
CA ALA A 115 12.74 -23.58 8.03
C ALA A 115 12.98 -25.07 7.74
N VAL A 116 13.76 -25.74 8.60
CA VAL A 116 14.07 -27.16 8.53
C VAL A 116 14.07 -27.72 9.94
N ASP A 117 13.12 -28.61 10.24
CA ASP A 117 12.98 -29.32 11.54
C ASP A 117 13.08 -28.40 12.77
N GLY A 118 12.53 -27.16 12.66
CA GLY A 118 12.49 -26.20 13.78
C GLY A 118 13.64 -25.17 13.76
N GLU A 119 14.75 -25.42 13.07
CA GLU A 119 15.72 -24.37 12.75
C GLU A 119 15.16 -23.47 11.67
N HIS A 120 15.33 -22.15 11.80
CA HIS A 120 14.94 -21.22 10.78
C HIS A 120 15.98 -20.13 10.54
N MET A 121 16.14 -19.72 9.28
CA MET A 121 17.02 -18.65 8.87
C MET A 121 16.25 -17.70 7.94
N THR A 122 16.46 -16.39 8.10
CA THR A 122 15.85 -15.38 7.25
C THR A 122 16.92 -14.48 6.66
N GLY A 123 16.83 -14.24 5.35
CA GLY A 123 17.68 -13.31 4.62
C GLY A 123 16.85 -12.20 3.97
N ARG A 124 17.51 -11.08 3.64
CA ARG A 124 16.91 -9.93 2.95
C ARG A 124 17.83 -9.45 1.86
N TRP A 125 17.26 -9.12 0.70
CA TRP A 125 17.96 -8.59 -0.46
C TRP A 125 17.14 -7.46 -1.07
N ASP A 126 17.83 -6.45 -1.58
CA ASP A 126 17.15 -5.31 -2.23
C ASP A 126 16.48 -5.75 -3.52
N SER A 127 17.14 -6.64 -4.28
CA SER A 127 16.56 -7.27 -5.46
C SER A 127 17.17 -8.65 -5.73
N VAL A 128 16.44 -9.47 -6.49
CA VAL A 128 16.91 -10.76 -7.04
C VAL A 128 16.48 -10.83 -8.50
N PRO A 129 17.39 -10.59 -9.45
CA PRO A 129 17.12 -10.68 -10.88
C PRO A 129 16.64 -12.06 -11.32
N ALA A 130 16.05 -12.12 -12.50
CA ALA A 130 15.66 -13.37 -13.15
C ALA A 130 16.91 -14.28 -13.36
N GLY A 131 16.79 -15.55 -12.95
CA GLY A 131 17.86 -16.54 -13.03
C GLY A 131 18.91 -16.44 -11.92
N GLU A 132 18.87 -15.44 -11.07
CA GLU A 132 19.82 -15.30 -9.95
C GLU A 132 19.33 -16.02 -8.69
N SER A 133 20.30 -16.30 -7.81
CA SER A 133 20.10 -17.09 -6.60
C SER A 133 20.60 -16.37 -5.36
N VAL A 134 19.90 -16.60 -4.25
CA VAL A 134 20.33 -16.18 -2.91
C VAL A 134 20.57 -17.40 -2.04
N PHE A 135 21.44 -17.26 -1.05
CA PHE A 135 21.89 -18.37 -0.20
C PHE A 135 21.58 -18.10 1.26
N LEU A 136 21.05 -19.11 1.94
CA LEU A 136 20.82 -19.12 3.38
C LEU A 136 21.51 -20.34 3.98
N THR A 137 22.39 -20.11 4.94
CA THR A 137 23.09 -21.20 5.66
C THR A 137 22.41 -21.41 7.00
N LEU A 138 22.03 -22.66 7.26
CA LEU A 138 21.48 -23.13 8.53
C LEU A 138 22.63 -23.79 9.31
N PRO A 139 23.14 -23.14 10.35
CA PRO A 139 24.36 -23.61 11.02
C PRO A 139 24.15 -24.91 11.81
N GLU A 140 22.98 -25.11 12.43
CA GLU A 140 22.69 -26.34 13.18
C GLU A 140 22.57 -27.54 12.24
N LEU A 141 21.80 -27.38 11.14
CA LEU A 141 21.69 -28.38 10.08
C LEU A 141 23.06 -28.72 9.48
N ARG A 142 23.87 -27.71 9.21
CA ARG A 142 25.23 -27.89 8.68
C ARG A 142 26.11 -28.71 9.63
N ASN A 143 26.06 -28.40 10.92
CA ASN A 143 26.80 -29.13 11.94
C ASN A 143 26.32 -30.58 12.07
N GLU A 144 25.03 -30.82 12.05
CA GLU A 144 24.46 -32.17 12.11
C GLU A 144 24.86 -33.01 10.89
N LEU A 145 24.77 -32.45 9.68
CA LEU A 145 25.20 -33.13 8.46
C LEU A 145 26.72 -33.41 8.48
N ALA A 146 27.53 -32.48 8.97
CA ALA A 146 29.00 -32.69 9.13
C ALA A 146 29.30 -33.80 10.13
N ARG A 147 28.58 -33.86 11.24
CA ARG A 147 28.69 -34.93 12.24
C ARG A 147 28.39 -36.31 11.63
N ARG A 148 27.26 -36.44 10.94
CA ARG A 148 26.85 -37.67 10.25
C ARG A 148 27.86 -38.12 9.21
N ARG A 149 28.41 -37.18 8.44
CA ARG A 149 29.48 -37.47 7.47
C ARG A 149 30.75 -38.01 8.13
N ALA A 150 31.11 -37.44 9.29
CA ALA A 150 32.29 -37.92 10.03
C ALA A 150 32.05 -39.32 10.62
N GLU A 151 30.85 -39.59 11.14
CA GLU A 151 30.45 -40.91 11.64
C GLU A 151 30.49 -41.98 10.52
N PHE A 152 29.91 -41.65 9.37
CA PHE A 152 29.89 -42.51 8.19
C PHE A 152 31.32 -42.85 7.72
N ARG A 153 32.20 -41.85 7.59
CA ARG A 153 33.61 -42.07 7.21
C ARG A 153 34.36 -42.96 8.23
N ALA A 154 34.12 -42.76 9.51
CA ALA A 154 34.71 -43.62 10.55
C ALA A 154 34.26 -45.06 10.44
N GLU A 155 33.01 -45.28 10.04
CA GLU A 155 32.44 -46.61 9.82
C GLU A 155 33.00 -47.26 8.53
N GLU A 156 33.16 -46.50 7.45
CA GLU A 156 33.82 -46.95 6.20
C GLU A 156 35.27 -47.40 6.50
N HIS A 157 36.02 -46.62 7.27
CA HIS A 157 37.39 -47.00 7.65
C HIS A 157 37.40 -48.29 8.45
N ARG A 158 36.53 -48.42 9.45
CA ARG A 158 36.43 -49.68 10.26
C ARG A 158 36.08 -50.88 9.40
N TYR A 159 35.14 -50.70 8.45
CA TYR A 159 34.80 -51.77 7.49
C TYR A 159 35.97 -52.13 6.60
N ALA A 160 36.65 -51.13 6.02
CA ALA A 160 37.84 -51.36 5.17
C ALA A 160 38.96 -52.09 5.89
N ASP A 161 39.21 -51.72 7.16
CA ASP A 161 40.24 -52.40 7.96
C ASP A 161 39.86 -53.86 8.33
N ALA A 162 38.60 -54.08 8.69
CA ALA A 162 38.08 -55.42 8.96
C ALA A 162 38.11 -56.31 7.69
N SER A 163 37.86 -55.76 6.52
CA SER A 163 37.91 -56.47 5.23
C SER A 163 39.34 -56.89 4.84
N ARG A 164 40.35 -56.21 5.31
CA ARG A 164 41.76 -56.52 5.07
C ARG A 164 42.33 -57.57 6.01
N GLY A 165 41.57 -57.98 7.03
CA GLY A 165 42.00 -58.99 7.98
C GLY A 165 42.19 -60.40 7.36
N PRO A 166 42.88 -61.32 8.06
CA PRO A 166 43.28 -62.64 7.51
C PRO A 166 42.08 -63.55 7.15
N TYR A 167 40.88 -63.22 7.62
CA TYR A 167 39.64 -63.96 7.30
C TYR A 167 38.69 -63.24 6.32
N GLY A 168 39.02 -61.99 5.90
CA GLY A 168 38.36 -61.25 4.81
C GLY A 168 36.88 -61.04 4.95
N PHE A 169 36.28 -61.23 6.15
CA PHE A 169 34.86 -61.08 6.39
C PHE A 169 34.54 -59.78 7.13
N ALA A 170 34.04 -58.80 6.42
CA ALA A 170 33.68 -57.48 6.96
C ALA A 170 32.19 -57.24 7.13
N GLY A 171 31.36 -58.21 6.79
CA GLY A 171 29.89 -58.02 6.84
C GLY A 171 29.32 -57.17 5.69
N VAL A 172 28.27 -56.42 5.95
CA VAL A 172 27.66 -55.53 4.98
C VAL A 172 28.40 -54.20 4.97
N PRO A 173 28.76 -53.65 3.80
CA PRO A 173 29.35 -52.33 3.71
C PRO A 173 28.41 -51.25 4.27
N PRO A 174 28.98 -50.22 4.93
CA PRO A 174 28.20 -49.12 5.40
C PRO A 174 27.49 -48.42 4.24
N MET A 175 26.24 -48.03 4.45
CA MET A 175 25.42 -47.32 3.46
C MET A 175 25.14 -45.91 3.97
N GLU A 176 25.26 -44.96 3.06
CA GLU A 176 24.89 -43.58 3.34
C GLU A 176 23.34 -43.43 3.40
N PHE A 177 22.82 -42.93 4.51
CA PHE A 177 21.42 -42.66 4.67
C PHE A 177 21.19 -41.15 4.70
N PRO A 178 20.40 -40.61 3.77
CA PRO A 178 20.07 -39.20 3.79
C PRO A 178 19.29 -38.81 5.04
N LEU A 179 19.49 -37.60 5.53
CA LEU A 179 18.63 -37.01 6.53
C LEU A 179 17.29 -36.68 5.86
N HIS A 180 16.19 -37.16 6.42
CA HIS A 180 14.86 -36.77 5.98
C HIS A 180 14.39 -35.61 6.86
N ALA A 181 14.07 -34.47 6.25
CA ALA A 181 13.65 -33.26 6.94
C ALA A 181 12.45 -32.61 6.24
N ASP A 182 11.63 -31.96 7.02
CA ASP A 182 10.55 -31.15 6.49
C ASP A 182 11.07 -29.73 6.21
N VAL A 183 11.05 -29.36 4.94
CA VAL A 183 11.55 -28.08 4.48
C VAL A 183 10.38 -27.16 4.10
N ILE A 184 10.40 -25.94 4.62
CA ILE A 184 9.49 -24.85 4.25
C ILE A 184 10.33 -23.64 3.85
N VAL A 185 10.14 -23.19 2.61
CA VAL A 185 10.77 -21.95 2.11
C VAL A 185 9.66 -20.95 1.83
N SER A 186 9.65 -19.86 2.57
CA SER A 186 8.70 -18.75 2.39
C SER A 186 9.45 -17.57 1.80
N ILE A 187 8.94 -17.02 0.71
CA ILE A 187 9.55 -15.90 0.00
C ILE A 187 8.51 -14.81 -0.15
N LEU A 188 8.84 -13.61 0.34
CA LEU A 188 8.06 -12.39 0.17
C LEU A 188 8.85 -11.45 -0.72
N TRP A 189 8.21 -10.82 -1.68
CA TRP A 189 8.84 -9.81 -2.53
C TRP A 189 7.84 -8.74 -2.95
N LYS A 190 8.35 -7.67 -3.54
CA LYS A 190 7.55 -6.62 -4.14
C LYS A 190 7.74 -6.60 -5.65
N THR A 191 6.67 -6.23 -6.35
CA THR A 191 6.74 -5.93 -7.78
C THR A 191 7.23 -4.49 -8.00
N PRO A 192 7.60 -4.09 -9.23
CA PRO A 192 7.95 -2.70 -9.56
C PRO A 192 6.90 -1.66 -9.16
N LEU A 193 5.62 -2.02 -9.13
CA LEU A 193 4.52 -1.16 -8.66
C LEU A 193 4.23 -1.31 -7.16
N ASP A 194 5.18 -1.83 -6.38
CA ASP A 194 5.10 -1.99 -4.91
C ASP A 194 3.98 -2.93 -4.44
N LYS A 195 3.52 -3.86 -5.30
CA LYS A 195 2.59 -4.92 -4.90
C LYS A 195 3.34 -6.03 -4.19
N GLN A 196 2.93 -6.36 -2.97
CA GLN A 196 3.51 -7.45 -2.22
C GLN A 196 3.01 -8.79 -2.76
N GLN A 197 3.93 -9.73 -2.97
CA GLN A 197 3.71 -11.08 -3.41
C GLN A 197 4.32 -12.07 -2.41
N GLU A 198 3.79 -13.29 -2.39
CA GLU A 198 4.27 -14.35 -1.52
C GLU A 198 4.31 -15.68 -2.28
N SER A 199 5.34 -16.48 -2.01
CA SER A 199 5.44 -17.88 -2.44
C SER A 199 5.86 -18.73 -1.26
N VAL A 200 5.19 -19.87 -1.06
CA VAL A 200 5.54 -20.85 -0.03
C VAL A 200 5.76 -22.21 -0.69
N LEU A 201 7.01 -22.67 -0.63
CA LEU A 201 7.42 -23.98 -1.15
C LEU A 201 7.54 -24.93 0.05
N LYS A 202 6.76 -26.01 0.04
CA LYS A 202 6.75 -27.03 1.09
C LYS A 202 7.17 -28.36 0.50
N ALA A 203 8.16 -28.98 1.13
CA ALA A 203 8.64 -30.30 0.73
C ALA A 203 8.85 -31.18 1.97
N PRO A 204 7.83 -31.94 2.37
CA PRO A 204 7.95 -32.88 3.48
C PRO A 204 8.88 -34.03 3.09
N GLY A 205 9.67 -34.50 4.04
CA GLY A 205 10.55 -35.65 3.86
C GLY A 205 11.66 -35.43 2.82
N THR A 206 12.12 -34.20 2.64
CA THR A 206 13.22 -33.87 1.73
C THR A 206 14.48 -34.63 2.15
N LYS A 207 15.13 -35.29 1.19
CA LYS A 207 16.40 -36.01 1.40
C LYS A 207 17.55 -35.03 1.36
N LEU A 208 18.21 -34.83 2.49
CA LEU A 208 19.43 -34.02 2.62
C LEU A 208 20.63 -34.96 2.75
N TYR A 209 21.60 -34.78 1.86
CA TYR A 209 22.83 -35.57 1.83
C TYR A 209 23.99 -34.75 2.48
N PHE A 210 25.00 -35.45 3.03
CA PHE A 210 26.15 -34.87 3.67
C PHE A 210 27.45 -35.06 2.88
#